data_2295f2e80e4594486852fa34a86ee15c
#
_entry.id   2295f2e80e4594486852fa34a86ee15c
#
_cell.length_a   1.000
_cell.length_b   1.000
_cell.length_c   1.000
_cell.angle_alpha   90.00
_cell.angle_beta   90.00
_cell.angle_gamma   90.00
#
_symmetry.space_group_name_H-M   'P 1'
#
loop_
_entity.id
_entity.type
_entity.pdbx_description
1 polymer ?
#
loop_
_entity_poly.entity_id
_entity_poly.type
_entity_poly.pdbx_seq_one_letter_code
_entity_poly.pdbx_strand_id
1 'polypeptide(L)'
;MESSTPERQPVRVTILSRPYTLLATGDPREVEEVAASVDDLMLSIAAKAPNADSTRIAVMACLHLADKLRTLERDLDRLQHRVDSKSVEFAGMLEQLIASAGEP
;
A
#
# COMPACT_ATOMS: atom_id res chain seq x y z
N MET A 1 35.08 7.95 -6.87
CA MET A 1 34.49 7.77 -6.12
C MET A 1 33.18 7.65 -6.17
N GLU A 2 32.55 6.93 -5.79
CA GLU A 2 31.37 6.91 -5.98
C GLU A 2 30.62 6.97 -4.83
N SER A 3 29.59 7.53 -4.79
CA SER A 3 28.74 7.71 -3.73
C SER A 3 27.93 6.49 -3.51
N SER A 4 27.83 6.03 -2.33
CA SER A 4 26.94 4.92 -1.99
C SER A 4 25.51 5.37 -1.80
N THR A 5 25.22 6.67 -1.89
CA THR A 5 23.87 7.19 -1.76
C THR A 5 23.15 7.05 -3.09
N PRO A 6 21.93 6.51 -3.10
CA PRO A 6 21.17 6.45 -4.35
C PRO A 6 20.90 7.85 -4.89
N GLU A 7 21.00 8.01 -6.19
CA GLU A 7 20.72 9.27 -6.81
C GLU A 7 19.25 9.60 -6.68
N ARG A 8 18.97 10.83 -6.30
CA ARG A 8 17.61 11.34 -6.23
C ARG A 8 17.33 12.11 -7.50
N GLN A 9 16.27 11.71 -8.18
CA GLN A 9 15.86 12.37 -9.41
C GLN A 9 14.60 13.20 -9.17
N PRO A 10 14.56 14.44 -9.67
CA PRO A 10 13.33 15.20 -9.58
C PRO A 10 12.28 14.65 -10.55
N VAL A 11 11.09 14.46 -10.07
CA VAL A 11 9.95 13.98 -10.86
C VAL A 11 8.84 15.02 -10.74
N ARG A 12 8.37 15.52 -11.87
CA ARG A 12 7.27 16.46 -11.88
C ARG A 12 5.95 15.73 -11.97
N VAL A 13 5.05 16.06 -11.07
CA VAL A 13 3.71 15.48 -11.03
C VAL A 13 2.69 16.60 -10.92
N THR A 14 1.48 16.31 -11.34
CA THR A 14 0.38 17.27 -11.23
C THR A 14 -0.71 16.68 -10.37
N ILE A 15 -1.08 17.38 -9.31
CA ILE A 15 -2.13 16.94 -8.39
C ILE A 15 -3.09 18.11 -8.20
N LEU A 16 -4.37 17.88 -8.48
CA LEU A 16 -5.40 18.92 -8.46
C LEU A 16 -5.01 20.14 -9.29
N SER A 17 -4.53 19.86 -10.50
CA SER A 17 -4.11 20.86 -11.47
C SER A 17 -2.92 21.73 -11.03
N ARG A 18 -2.21 21.34 -10.00
CA ARG A 18 -1.01 22.04 -9.53
C ARG A 18 0.22 21.17 -9.70
N PRO A 19 1.31 21.76 -10.21
CA PRO A 19 2.53 21.00 -10.40
C PRO A 19 3.32 20.90 -9.10
N TYR A 20 3.92 19.74 -8.89
CA TYR A 20 4.82 19.51 -7.78
C TYR A 20 6.06 18.80 -8.29
N THR A 21 7.20 19.09 -7.68
CA THR A 21 8.42 18.37 -7.99
C THR A 21 8.80 17.53 -6.77
N LEU A 22 8.86 16.23 -6.96
CA LEU A 22 9.19 15.28 -5.89
C LEU A 22 10.54 14.67 -6.19
N LEU A 23 11.27 14.29 -5.14
CA LEU A 23 12.54 13.60 -5.32
C LEU A 23 12.31 12.11 -5.19
N ALA A 24 12.56 11.38 -6.27
CA ALA A 24 12.42 9.93 -6.30
C ALA A 24 13.78 9.29 -6.08
N THR A 25 13.84 8.34 -5.17
CA THR A 25 15.05 7.57 -4.91
C THR A 25 15.06 6.25 -5.66
N GLY A 26 13.96 5.88 -6.26
CA GLY A 26 13.83 4.66 -7.03
C GLY A 26 13.36 4.95 -8.44
N ASP A 27 12.52 4.08 -8.96
CA ASP A 27 11.96 4.24 -10.30
C ASP A 27 11.02 5.45 -10.34
N PRO A 28 11.31 6.45 -11.18
CA PRO A 28 10.44 7.62 -11.31
C PRO A 28 9.01 7.27 -11.68
N ARG A 29 8.79 6.16 -12.37
CA ARG A 29 7.45 5.73 -12.76
C ARG A 29 6.58 5.38 -11.59
N GLU A 30 7.17 4.83 -10.52
CA GLU A 30 6.42 4.53 -9.31
C GLU A 30 5.89 5.80 -8.65
N VAL A 31 6.71 6.84 -8.63
CA VAL A 31 6.30 8.15 -8.09
C VAL A 31 5.18 8.74 -8.93
N GLU A 32 5.29 8.63 -10.26
CA GLU A 32 4.25 9.11 -11.16
C GLU A 32 2.95 8.36 -10.97
N GLU A 33 3.00 7.05 -10.80
CA GLU A 33 1.81 6.22 -10.56
C GLU A 33 1.14 6.55 -9.23
N VAL A 34 1.93 6.73 -8.19
CA VAL A 34 1.40 7.12 -6.88
C VAL A 34 0.75 8.49 -6.95
N ALA A 35 1.40 9.44 -7.61
CA ALA A 35 0.87 10.78 -7.77
C ALA A 35 -0.44 10.77 -8.57
N ALA A 36 -0.52 9.95 -9.62
CA ALA A 36 -1.74 9.80 -10.42
C ALA A 36 -2.88 9.24 -9.56
N SER A 37 -2.59 8.29 -8.68
CA SER A 37 -3.58 7.73 -7.76
C SER A 37 -4.11 8.78 -6.78
N VAL A 38 -3.21 9.61 -6.26
CA VAL A 38 -3.59 10.69 -5.35
C VAL A 38 -4.44 11.73 -6.09
N ASP A 39 -4.03 12.08 -7.30
CA ASP A 39 -4.78 13.03 -8.13
C ASP A 39 -6.19 12.54 -8.41
N ASP A 40 -6.33 11.28 -8.81
CA ASP A 40 -7.64 10.66 -9.07
C ASP A 40 -8.52 10.70 -7.83
N LEU A 41 -7.96 10.37 -6.68
CA LEU A 41 -8.70 10.38 -5.42
C LEU A 41 -9.16 11.79 -5.08
N MET A 42 -8.28 12.78 -5.18
CA MET A 42 -8.61 14.15 -4.85
C MET A 42 -9.64 14.73 -5.82
N LEU A 43 -9.54 14.39 -7.09
CA LEU A 43 -10.54 14.81 -8.09
C LEU A 43 -11.91 14.19 -7.80
N SER A 44 -11.93 12.94 -7.39
CA SER A 44 -13.17 12.26 -7.00
C SER A 44 -13.82 12.94 -5.79
N ILE A 45 -13.02 13.31 -4.80
CA ILE A 45 -13.52 14.04 -3.62
C ILE A 45 -14.03 15.42 -4.01
N ALA A 46 -13.30 16.12 -4.85
CA ALA A 46 -13.69 17.45 -5.31
C ALA A 46 -15.03 17.42 -6.04
N ALA A 47 -15.29 16.37 -6.82
CA ALA A 47 -16.55 16.20 -7.52
C ALA A 47 -17.73 16.05 -6.56
N LYS A 48 -17.49 15.42 -5.40
CA LYS A 48 -18.54 15.22 -4.39
C LYS A 48 -18.66 16.37 -3.41
N ALA A 49 -17.65 17.21 -3.32
CA ALA A 49 -17.62 18.34 -2.39
C ALA A 49 -17.21 19.61 -3.16
N PRO A 50 -18.06 20.13 -4.03
CA PRO A 50 -17.67 21.20 -4.96
C PRO A 50 -17.32 22.51 -4.27
N ASN A 51 -17.73 22.70 -3.02
CA ASN A 51 -17.41 23.92 -2.28
C ASN A 51 -16.19 23.77 -1.37
N ALA A 52 -15.55 22.61 -1.36
CA ALA A 52 -14.38 22.41 -0.53
C ALA A 52 -13.13 22.97 -1.21
N ASP A 53 -12.27 23.63 -0.43
CA ASP A 53 -11.00 24.12 -0.95
C ASP A 53 -9.99 22.97 -1.03
N SER A 54 -8.83 23.24 -1.61
CA SER A 54 -7.81 22.20 -1.82
C SER A 54 -7.29 21.62 -0.50
N THR A 55 -7.20 22.42 0.55
CA THR A 55 -6.75 21.93 1.86
C THR A 55 -7.75 20.91 2.44
N ARG A 56 -9.03 21.23 2.36
CA ARG A 56 -10.07 20.34 2.85
C ARG A 56 -10.11 19.03 2.06
N ILE A 57 -9.98 19.15 0.74
CA ILE A 57 -9.92 17.98 -0.14
C ILE A 57 -8.72 17.10 0.24
N ALA A 58 -7.56 17.72 0.49
CA ALA A 58 -6.36 16.97 0.88
C ALA A 58 -6.53 16.25 2.22
N VAL A 59 -7.16 16.91 3.19
CA VAL A 59 -7.44 16.28 4.49
C VAL A 59 -8.37 15.09 4.33
N MET A 60 -9.42 15.24 3.52
CA MET A 60 -10.36 14.15 3.25
C MET A 60 -9.67 12.99 2.53
N ALA A 61 -8.76 13.30 1.61
CA ALA A 61 -7.97 12.27 0.92
C ALA A 61 -7.06 11.53 1.90
N CYS A 62 -6.40 12.25 2.81
CA CYS A 62 -5.56 11.63 3.83
C CYS A 62 -6.36 10.69 4.73
N LEU A 63 -7.55 11.11 5.15
CA LEU A 63 -8.42 10.28 5.98
C LEU A 63 -8.85 9.02 5.24
N HIS A 64 -9.19 9.17 3.97
CA HIS A 64 -9.57 8.04 3.14
C HIS A 64 -8.42 7.04 3.00
N LEU A 65 -7.22 7.54 2.73
CA LEU A 65 -6.04 6.69 2.57
C LEU A 65 -5.64 6.01 3.88
N ALA A 66 -5.73 6.73 4.99
CA ALA A 66 -5.43 6.15 6.29
C ALA A 66 -6.42 5.04 6.65
N ASP A 67 -7.71 5.24 6.35
CA ASP A 67 -8.73 4.23 6.58
C ASP A 67 -8.49 2.99 5.70
N LYS A 68 -8.15 3.22 4.45
CA LYS A 68 -7.84 2.14 3.52
C LYS A 68 -6.61 1.36 3.97
N LEU A 69 -5.59 2.05 4.45
CA LEU A 69 -4.39 1.42 4.97
C LEU A 69 -4.72 0.52 6.17
N ARG A 70 -5.54 1.02 7.10
CA ARG A 70 -5.95 0.21 8.25
C ARG A 70 -6.72 -1.03 7.83
N THR A 71 -7.59 -0.90 6.85
CA THR A 71 -8.33 -2.04 6.33
C THR A 71 -7.40 -3.08 5.72
N LEU A 72 -6.43 -2.62 4.92
CA LEU A 72 -5.45 -3.52 4.31
C LEU A 72 -4.57 -4.21 5.37
N GLU A 73 -4.18 -3.48 6.41
CA GLU A 73 -3.41 -4.04 7.52
C GLU A 73 -4.18 -5.14 8.25
N ARG A 74 -5.47 -4.92 8.49
CA ARG A 74 -6.32 -5.93 9.11
C ARG A 74 -6.49 -7.14 8.23
N ASP A 75 -6.66 -6.92 6.93
CA ASP A 75 -6.84 -8.02 5.97
C ASP A 75 -5.57 -8.85 5.88
N LEU A 76 -4.40 -8.21 5.88
CA LEU A 76 -3.13 -8.88 5.88
C LEU A 76 -2.94 -9.71 7.15
N ASP A 77 -3.29 -9.13 8.29
CA ASP A 77 -3.19 -9.82 9.58
C ASP A 77 -4.08 -11.06 9.61
N ARG A 78 -5.32 -10.94 9.12
CA ARG A 78 -6.23 -12.09 9.02
C ARG A 78 -5.69 -13.16 8.10
N LEU A 79 -5.12 -12.74 6.96
CA LEU A 79 -4.56 -13.68 6.01
C LEU A 79 -3.38 -14.42 6.61
N GLN A 80 -2.48 -13.73 7.30
CA GLN A 80 -1.35 -14.34 7.99
C GLN A 80 -1.82 -15.34 9.05
N HIS A 81 -2.85 -14.98 9.81
CA HIS A 81 -3.43 -15.86 10.80
C HIS A 81 -3.99 -17.13 10.17
N ARG A 82 -4.65 -17.01 9.04
CA ARG A 82 -5.21 -18.16 8.31
C ARG A 82 -4.11 -19.06 7.75
N VAL A 83 -3.05 -18.45 7.22
CA VAL A 83 -1.91 -19.22 6.71
C VAL A 83 -1.23 -19.98 7.85
N ASP A 84 -1.00 -19.32 8.99
CA ASP A 84 -0.38 -19.94 10.15
C ASP A 84 -1.23 -21.08 10.69
N SER A 85 -2.54 -20.90 10.80
CA SER A 85 -3.48 -21.94 11.22
C SER A 85 -3.44 -23.12 10.29
N LYS A 86 -3.46 -22.88 9.00
CA LYS A 86 -3.42 -23.95 7.99
C LYS A 86 -2.09 -24.68 8.02
N SER A 87 -0.99 -23.98 8.25
CA SER A 87 0.33 -24.58 8.37
C SER A 87 0.41 -25.51 9.58
N VAL A 88 -0.15 -25.10 10.72
CA VAL A 88 -0.19 -25.89 11.93
C VAL A 88 -1.05 -27.15 11.72
N GLU A 89 -2.21 -27.01 11.09
CA GLU A 89 -3.08 -28.14 10.79
C GLU A 89 -2.38 -29.14 9.88
N PHE A 90 -1.71 -28.64 8.85
CA PHE A 90 -1.01 -29.46 7.89
C PHE A 90 0.15 -30.23 8.57
N ALA A 91 0.90 -29.56 9.41
CA ALA A 91 1.98 -30.17 10.16
C ALA A 91 1.46 -31.27 11.08
N GLY A 92 0.31 -31.01 11.75
CA GLY A 92 -0.32 -32.03 12.60
C GLY A 92 -0.78 -33.25 11.82
N MET A 93 -1.34 -33.04 10.64
CA MET A 93 -1.77 -34.15 9.76
C MET A 93 -0.57 -34.97 9.30
N LEU A 94 0.53 -34.31 8.96
CA LEU A 94 1.74 -34.98 8.55
C LEU A 94 2.32 -35.81 9.70
N GLU A 95 2.34 -35.29 10.90
CA GLU A 95 2.81 -35.99 12.07
C GLU A 95 1.98 -37.25 12.32
N GLN A 96 0.67 -37.17 12.19
CA GLN A 96 -0.21 -38.30 12.36
C GLN A 96 0.05 -39.38 11.30
N LEU A 97 0.27 -38.98 10.06
CA LEU A 97 0.56 -39.91 8.98
C LEU A 97 1.89 -40.63 9.21
N ILE A 98 2.90 -39.90 9.66
CA ILE A 98 4.21 -40.43 9.96
C ILE A 98 4.12 -41.41 11.12
N ALA A 99 3.41 -41.06 12.18
CA ALA A 99 3.21 -41.90 13.34
C ALA A 99 2.47 -43.17 12.96
N SER A 100 1.43 -43.07 12.14
CA SER A 100 0.67 -44.21 11.67
C SER A 100 1.51 -45.14 10.82
N ALA A 101 2.32 -44.59 9.94
CA ALA A 101 3.18 -45.36 9.06
C ALA A 101 4.29 -46.07 9.82
N GLY A 102 4.68 -45.56 10.97
CA GLY A 102 5.73 -46.14 11.80
C GLY A 102 5.26 -47.22 12.74
N GLU A 103 3.96 -47.46 12.84
CA GLU A 103 3.46 -48.51 13.70
C GLU A 103 3.59 -49.88 13.05
N PRO A 104 4.05 -50.84 13.78
CA PRO A 104 4.18 -52.21 13.24
C PRO A 104 2.86 -52.87 13.00
#